data_dc3339a203a2a007a1df62c12f89069e
#
_entry.id   dc3339a203a2a007a1df62c12f89069e
#
_cell.length_a   1.000
_cell.length_b   1.000
_cell.length_c   1.000
_cell.angle_alpha   90.00
_cell.angle_beta   90.00
_cell.angle_gamma   90.00
#
_symmetry.space_group_name_H-M   'P 1'
#
loop_
_entity.id
_entity.type
_entity.pdbx_description
1 polymer ?
#
loop_
_entity_poly.entity_id
_entity_poly.type
_entity_poly.pdbx_seq_one_letter_code
_entity_poly.pdbx_strand_id
1 'polypeptide(L)'
;VSLFEQMRANAIDALEHGVLPELLFELELGGADPVETPIGDWCAGFMEGVFMDEEAWFGTQEEAAAELLLPFMAISGVFDDEDPEIGELIADPIGAQRFVNQLPELLLDLYLLYRVPPESPKPSPRRKGSAAPGAAGIPRSKHAGNKGAGKGGNKNGGKGGGKKR
;
A
#
# COMPACT_ATOMS: atom_id res chain seq x y z
N VAL A 1 16.72 27.27 -22.71
CA VAL A 1 16.09 26.18 -21.94
C VAL A 1 15.60 25.13 -22.93
N SER A 2 16.04 23.88 -22.79
CA SER A 2 15.61 22.81 -23.68
C SER A 2 14.12 22.48 -23.44
N LEU A 3 13.46 21.89 -24.46
CA LEU A 3 12.08 21.46 -24.35
C LEU A 3 11.88 20.52 -23.14
N PHE A 4 12.81 19.60 -22.94
CA PHE A 4 12.78 18.66 -21.81
C PHE A 4 12.86 19.35 -20.45
N GLU A 5 13.70 20.36 -20.29
CA GLU A 5 13.79 21.13 -19.05
C GLU A 5 12.49 21.88 -18.75
N GLN A 6 11.85 22.39 -19.79
CA GLN A 6 10.56 23.08 -19.66
C GLN A 6 9.44 22.10 -19.26
N MET A 7 9.37 20.94 -19.91
CA MET A 7 8.40 19.87 -19.59
C MET A 7 8.60 19.39 -18.16
N ARG A 8 9.85 19.14 -17.75
CA ARG A 8 10.17 18.74 -16.38
C ARG A 8 9.73 19.80 -15.37
N ALA A 9 10.02 21.07 -15.65
CA ALA A 9 9.63 22.17 -14.77
C ALA A 9 8.11 22.28 -14.64
N ASN A 10 7.36 22.14 -15.73
CA ASN A 10 5.91 22.16 -15.72
C ASN A 10 5.32 20.99 -14.93
N ALA A 11 5.87 19.78 -15.08
CA ALA A 11 5.42 18.61 -14.34
C ALA A 11 5.68 18.78 -12.82
N ILE A 12 6.84 19.28 -12.44
CA ILE A 12 7.17 19.56 -11.03
C ILE A 12 6.20 20.60 -10.47
N ASP A 13 5.99 21.71 -11.19
CA ASP A 13 5.09 22.78 -10.75
C ASP A 13 3.66 22.27 -10.55
N ALA A 14 3.15 21.45 -11.47
CA ALA A 14 1.83 20.83 -11.34
C ALA A 14 1.73 19.96 -10.07
N LEU A 15 2.71 19.07 -9.85
CA LEU A 15 2.75 18.18 -8.72
C LEU A 15 2.89 18.94 -7.38
N GLU A 16 3.70 20.00 -7.33
CA GLU A 16 3.85 20.86 -6.14
C GLU A 16 2.55 21.58 -5.75
N HIS A 17 1.70 21.86 -6.72
CA HIS A 17 0.39 22.46 -6.50
C HIS A 17 -0.74 21.44 -6.33
N GLY A 18 -0.42 20.14 -6.30
CA GLY A 18 -1.42 19.07 -6.19
C GLY A 18 -2.32 18.95 -7.42
N VAL A 19 -1.81 19.39 -8.57
CA VAL A 19 -2.49 19.28 -9.87
C VAL A 19 -1.98 18.04 -10.58
N LEU A 20 -2.89 17.28 -11.19
CA LEU A 20 -2.52 16.11 -11.98
C LEU A 20 -1.63 16.52 -13.15
N PRO A 21 -0.50 15.85 -13.38
CA PRO A 21 0.39 16.18 -14.49
C PRO A 21 -0.29 15.87 -15.83
N GLU A 22 -0.11 16.76 -16.80
CA GLU A 22 -0.54 16.53 -18.17
C GLU A 22 0.41 15.54 -18.84
N LEU A 23 -0.13 14.41 -19.30
CA LEU A 23 0.62 13.41 -20.04
C LEU A 23 0.63 13.75 -21.55
N LEU A 24 1.68 13.32 -22.25
CA LEU A 24 1.89 13.65 -23.65
C LEU A 24 1.06 12.80 -24.64
N PHE A 25 0.18 11.98 -24.12
CA PHE A 25 -0.65 11.05 -24.90
C PHE A 25 -2.07 11.01 -24.33
N GLU A 26 -2.99 10.53 -25.15
CA GLU A 26 -4.37 10.31 -24.72
C GLU A 26 -4.47 9.03 -23.87
N LEU A 27 -5.30 9.09 -22.82
CA LEU A 27 -5.49 7.96 -21.91
C LEU A 27 -6.53 6.94 -22.40
N GLU A 28 -7.02 7.08 -23.64
CA GLU A 28 -7.98 6.14 -24.23
C GLU A 28 -7.28 5.05 -25.03
N LEU A 29 -7.48 3.80 -24.62
CA LEU A 29 -6.94 2.62 -25.32
C LEU A 29 -7.74 2.25 -26.55
N GLY A 30 -9.05 2.54 -26.59
CA GLY A 30 -9.92 2.13 -27.69
C GLY A 30 -10.01 0.61 -27.89
N GLY A 31 -9.65 -0.18 -26.88
CA GLY A 31 -9.59 -1.64 -26.95
C GLY A 31 -8.23 -2.18 -27.42
N ALA A 32 -7.23 -1.33 -27.62
CA ALA A 32 -5.86 -1.78 -27.89
C ALA A 32 -5.19 -2.37 -26.64
N ASP A 33 -4.23 -3.25 -26.85
CA ASP A 33 -3.34 -3.71 -25.80
C ASP A 33 -2.49 -2.53 -25.32
N PRO A 34 -2.53 -2.17 -24.01
CA PRO A 34 -1.79 -1.01 -23.51
C PRO A 34 -0.29 -1.12 -23.76
N VAL A 35 0.29 -2.32 -23.72
CA VAL A 35 1.72 -2.56 -23.94
C VAL A 35 2.16 -2.13 -25.36
N GLU A 36 1.28 -2.27 -26.35
CA GLU A 36 1.56 -1.91 -27.75
C GLU A 36 1.22 -0.44 -28.09
N THR A 37 0.98 0.39 -27.08
CA THR A 37 0.60 1.80 -27.26
C THR A 37 1.70 2.75 -26.77
N PRO A 38 1.64 4.05 -27.15
CA PRO A 38 2.53 5.07 -26.58
C PRO A 38 2.46 5.15 -25.04
N ILE A 39 1.36 4.69 -24.43
CA ILE A 39 1.21 4.61 -22.99
C ILE A 39 2.15 3.55 -22.42
N GLY A 40 2.18 2.36 -23.05
CA GLY A 40 3.09 1.27 -22.69
C GLY A 40 4.55 1.69 -22.80
N ASP A 41 4.94 2.28 -23.93
CA ASP A 41 6.31 2.80 -24.14
C ASP A 41 6.70 3.83 -23.06
N TRP A 42 5.76 4.72 -22.70
CA TRP A 42 6.02 5.72 -21.67
C TRP A 42 6.15 5.08 -20.28
N CYS A 43 5.29 4.12 -19.95
CA CYS A 43 5.38 3.37 -18.69
C CYS A 43 6.69 2.58 -18.61
N ALA A 44 7.14 1.97 -19.71
CA ALA A 44 8.41 1.27 -19.76
C ALA A 44 9.58 2.22 -19.46
N GLY A 45 9.63 3.37 -20.12
CA GLY A 45 10.66 4.39 -19.84
C GLY A 45 10.58 4.95 -18.42
N PHE A 46 9.37 5.08 -17.85
CA PHE A 46 9.19 5.48 -16.46
C PHE A 46 9.77 4.43 -15.50
N MET A 47 9.48 3.14 -15.72
CA MET A 47 10.01 2.04 -14.91
C MET A 47 11.53 1.92 -15.04
N GLU A 48 12.12 2.12 -16.23
CA GLU A 48 13.57 2.21 -16.38
C GLU A 48 14.15 3.32 -15.49
N GLY A 49 13.51 4.49 -15.43
CA GLY A 49 13.91 5.59 -14.55
C GLY A 49 13.83 5.22 -13.06
N VAL A 50 12.82 4.47 -12.65
CA VAL A 50 12.69 3.94 -11.27
C VAL A 50 13.85 3.02 -10.92
N PHE A 51 14.21 2.09 -11.83
CA PHE A 51 15.29 1.13 -11.60
C PHE A 51 16.71 1.74 -11.70
N MET A 52 16.85 2.94 -12.22
CA MET A 52 18.14 3.65 -12.17
C MET A 52 18.54 4.04 -10.75
N ASP A 53 17.60 4.14 -9.82
CA ASP A 53 17.84 4.50 -8.42
C ASP A 53 16.87 3.74 -7.48
N GLU A 54 16.98 2.40 -7.48
CA GLU A 54 16.12 1.52 -6.69
C GLU A 54 16.15 1.83 -5.20
N GLU A 55 17.32 2.23 -4.66
CA GLU A 55 17.46 2.54 -3.25
C GLU A 55 16.63 3.77 -2.86
N ALA A 56 16.56 4.77 -3.74
CA ALA A 56 15.72 5.96 -3.51
C ALA A 56 14.23 5.62 -3.55
N TRP A 57 13.83 4.69 -4.43
CA TRP A 57 12.41 4.30 -4.60
C TRP A 57 11.93 3.29 -3.57
N PHE A 58 12.74 2.29 -3.22
CA PHE A 58 12.30 1.17 -2.40
C PHE A 58 12.94 1.13 -1.00
N GLY A 59 13.93 1.99 -0.71
CA GLY A 59 14.72 1.90 0.52
C GLY A 59 13.94 2.09 1.83
N THR A 60 12.94 2.98 1.87
CA THR A 60 12.20 3.30 3.12
C THR A 60 10.70 3.04 3.05
N GLN A 61 10.13 2.96 1.87
CA GLN A 61 8.68 2.85 1.64
C GLN A 61 8.36 1.81 0.56
N GLU A 62 9.11 0.71 0.55
CA GLU A 62 9.06 -0.33 -0.47
C GLU A 62 7.63 -0.82 -0.76
N GLU A 63 6.87 -1.18 0.27
CA GLU A 63 5.52 -1.71 0.11
C GLU A 63 4.58 -0.69 -0.53
N ALA A 64 4.58 0.56 -0.04
CA ALA A 64 3.74 1.62 -0.57
C ALA A 64 4.14 2.02 -1.99
N ALA A 65 5.44 2.06 -2.29
CA ALA A 65 5.94 2.36 -3.62
C ALA A 65 5.57 1.25 -4.61
N ALA A 66 5.75 -0.02 -4.24
CA ALA A 66 5.41 -1.17 -5.07
C ALA A 66 3.92 -1.20 -5.42
N GLU A 67 3.03 -0.91 -4.46
CA GLU A 67 1.59 -0.83 -4.70
C GLU A 67 1.23 0.26 -5.71
N LEU A 68 1.81 1.47 -5.58
CA LEU A 68 1.56 2.57 -6.50
C LEU A 68 2.19 2.36 -7.88
N LEU A 69 3.30 1.62 -7.97
CA LEU A 69 3.98 1.32 -9.21
C LEU A 69 3.37 0.15 -9.99
N LEU A 70 2.56 -0.69 -9.35
CA LEU A 70 1.99 -1.88 -9.97
C LEU A 70 1.27 -1.61 -11.30
N PRO A 71 0.41 -0.57 -11.46
CA PRO A 71 -0.19 -0.26 -12.75
C PRO A 71 0.83 0.13 -13.83
N PHE A 72 1.90 0.83 -13.48
CA PHE A 72 2.97 1.16 -14.43
C PHE A 72 3.72 -0.10 -14.88
N MET A 73 3.99 -1.02 -13.96
CA MET A 73 4.62 -2.31 -14.25
C MET A 73 3.75 -3.14 -15.20
N ALA A 74 2.46 -3.25 -14.93
CA ALA A 74 1.53 -4.00 -15.77
C ALA A 74 1.42 -3.40 -17.18
N ILE A 75 1.23 -2.08 -17.29
CA ILE A 75 1.08 -1.40 -18.58
C ILE A 75 2.37 -1.41 -19.40
N SER A 76 3.52 -1.42 -18.75
CA SER A 76 4.83 -1.42 -19.44
C SER A 76 5.15 -2.74 -20.16
N GLY A 77 4.57 -3.87 -19.72
CA GLY A 77 4.90 -5.21 -20.21
C GLY A 77 6.33 -5.67 -19.91
N VAL A 78 7.13 -4.87 -19.20
CA VAL A 78 8.55 -5.18 -18.94
C VAL A 78 8.72 -6.42 -18.07
N PHE A 79 7.70 -6.78 -17.28
CA PHE A 79 7.75 -7.87 -16.31
C PHE A 79 7.00 -9.13 -16.77
N ASP A 80 6.41 -9.15 -17.95
CA ASP A 80 5.58 -10.26 -18.42
C ASP A 80 6.32 -11.59 -18.50
N ASP A 81 7.62 -11.56 -18.78
CA ASP A 81 8.48 -12.74 -18.82
C ASP A 81 8.90 -13.23 -17.42
N GLU A 82 9.00 -12.32 -16.45
CA GLU A 82 9.46 -12.63 -15.08
C GLU A 82 8.29 -12.96 -14.15
N ASP A 83 7.20 -12.23 -14.26
CA ASP A 83 5.98 -12.41 -13.48
C ASP A 83 4.72 -12.25 -14.36
N PRO A 84 4.25 -13.34 -14.98
CA PRO A 84 3.07 -13.30 -15.84
C PRO A 84 1.79 -12.83 -15.12
N GLU A 85 1.72 -12.93 -13.79
CA GLU A 85 0.56 -12.48 -13.02
C GLU A 85 0.37 -10.96 -13.13
N ILE A 86 1.45 -10.20 -13.32
CA ILE A 86 1.40 -8.76 -13.55
C ILE A 86 0.69 -8.45 -14.87
N GLY A 87 1.04 -9.16 -15.95
CA GLY A 87 0.38 -9.02 -17.24
C GLY A 87 -1.11 -9.42 -17.22
N GLU A 88 -1.48 -10.39 -16.38
CA GLU A 88 -2.89 -10.79 -16.23
C GLU A 88 -3.80 -9.65 -15.69
N LEU A 89 -3.22 -8.68 -14.97
CA LEU A 89 -3.96 -7.52 -14.44
C LEU A 89 -4.57 -6.64 -15.54
N ILE A 90 -3.97 -6.62 -16.72
CA ILE A 90 -4.41 -5.84 -17.88
C ILE A 90 -4.99 -6.69 -19.01
N ALA A 91 -5.14 -8.01 -18.81
CA ALA A 91 -5.71 -8.92 -19.80
C ALA A 91 -7.18 -8.59 -20.12
N ASP A 92 -7.92 -8.03 -19.16
CA ASP A 92 -9.27 -7.51 -19.40
C ASP A 92 -9.22 -6.05 -19.90
N PRO A 93 -9.81 -5.73 -21.07
CA PRO A 93 -9.78 -4.37 -21.62
C PRO A 93 -10.37 -3.30 -20.70
N ILE A 94 -11.37 -3.64 -19.89
CA ILE A 94 -11.97 -2.72 -18.92
C ILE A 94 -11.01 -2.46 -17.76
N GLY A 95 -10.34 -3.51 -17.28
CA GLY A 95 -9.31 -3.42 -16.26
C GLY A 95 -8.11 -2.59 -16.74
N ALA A 96 -7.62 -2.87 -17.95
CA ALA A 96 -6.55 -2.14 -18.59
C ALA A 96 -6.86 -0.64 -18.69
N GLN A 97 -8.05 -0.29 -19.22
CA GLN A 97 -8.47 1.11 -19.30
C GLN A 97 -8.56 1.78 -17.94
N ARG A 98 -8.97 1.05 -16.90
CA ARG A 98 -9.02 1.58 -15.54
C ARG A 98 -7.62 1.92 -15.02
N PHE A 99 -6.64 1.04 -15.22
CA PHE A 99 -5.25 1.30 -14.84
C PHE A 99 -4.68 2.52 -15.56
N VAL A 100 -4.90 2.61 -16.88
CA VAL A 100 -4.46 3.77 -17.67
C VAL A 100 -5.05 5.07 -17.13
N ASN A 101 -6.33 5.10 -16.80
CA ASN A 101 -7.00 6.29 -16.27
C ASN A 101 -6.49 6.72 -14.89
N GLN A 102 -5.88 5.80 -14.13
CA GLN A 102 -5.31 6.09 -12.80
C GLN A 102 -3.89 6.69 -12.87
N LEU A 103 -3.18 6.54 -13.98
CA LEU A 103 -1.77 6.96 -14.08
C LEU A 103 -1.51 8.40 -13.60
N PRO A 104 -2.30 9.43 -13.96
CA PRO A 104 -2.05 10.78 -13.46
C PRO A 104 -2.18 10.92 -11.94
N GLU A 105 -3.18 10.25 -11.34
CA GLU A 105 -3.38 10.25 -9.89
C GLU A 105 -2.23 9.53 -9.18
N LEU A 106 -1.81 8.38 -9.71
CA LEU A 106 -0.70 7.60 -9.16
C LEU A 106 0.63 8.37 -9.20
N LEU A 107 0.87 9.17 -10.25
CA LEU A 107 2.04 10.05 -10.30
C LEU A 107 2.03 11.10 -9.18
N LEU A 108 0.86 11.68 -8.89
CA LEU A 108 0.70 12.60 -7.79
C LEU A 108 0.88 11.89 -6.44
N ASP A 109 0.31 10.71 -6.28
CA ASP A 109 0.44 9.91 -5.05
C ASP A 109 1.90 9.50 -4.80
N LEU A 110 2.63 9.07 -5.83
CA LEU A 110 4.07 8.81 -5.77
C LEU A 110 4.85 10.06 -5.38
N TYR A 111 4.55 11.20 -5.97
CA TYR A 111 5.17 12.46 -5.60
C TYR A 111 4.95 12.80 -4.12
N LEU A 112 3.71 12.66 -3.63
CA LEU A 112 3.37 12.92 -2.24
C LEU A 112 4.04 11.93 -1.28
N LEU A 113 4.15 10.66 -1.67
CA LEU A 113 4.82 9.63 -0.89
C LEU A 113 6.27 10.03 -0.52
N TYR A 114 6.99 10.65 -1.45
CA TYR A 114 8.41 11.02 -1.27
C TYR A 114 8.64 12.45 -0.80
N ARG A 115 7.65 13.33 -0.93
CA ARG A 115 7.78 14.75 -0.57
C ARG A 115 7.12 15.11 0.74
N VAL A 116 6.09 14.38 1.14
CA VAL A 116 5.44 14.59 2.44
C VAL A 116 6.13 13.71 3.47
N PRO A 117 6.75 14.26 4.52
CA PRO A 117 7.30 13.45 5.61
C PRO A 117 6.18 12.58 6.19
N PRO A 118 6.46 11.29 6.52
CA PRO A 118 5.47 10.46 7.17
C PRO A 118 4.95 11.17 8.42
N GLU A 119 3.61 11.29 8.53
CA GLU A 119 3.00 11.89 9.72
C GLU A 119 3.58 11.21 10.96
N SER A 120 4.25 11.99 11.79
CA SER A 120 4.71 11.50 13.09
C SER A 120 3.50 10.89 13.81
N PRO A 121 3.59 9.67 14.36
CA PRO A 121 2.46 9.04 15.02
C PRO A 121 1.88 10.02 16.03
N LYS A 122 0.61 10.39 15.85
CA LYS A 122 -0.11 11.30 16.77
C LYS A 122 0.10 10.75 18.17
N PRO A 123 0.63 11.54 19.11
CA PRO A 123 0.81 11.06 20.47
C PRO A 123 -0.55 10.60 20.98
N SER A 124 -0.64 9.32 21.31
CA SER A 124 -1.84 8.74 21.89
C SER A 124 -2.28 9.62 23.06
N PRO A 125 -3.56 9.99 23.18
CA PRO A 125 -4.02 10.81 24.27
C PRO A 125 -3.62 10.12 25.56
N ARG A 126 -2.68 10.73 26.29
CA ARG A 126 -2.29 10.30 27.64
C ARG A 126 -3.58 10.17 28.42
N ARG A 127 -3.98 8.96 28.73
CA ARG A 127 -5.02 8.72 29.73
C ARG A 127 -4.56 9.45 30.98
N LYS A 128 -5.20 10.57 31.29
CA LYS A 128 -5.05 11.24 32.57
C LYS A 128 -5.41 10.20 33.61
N GLY A 129 -4.37 9.75 34.33
CA GLY A 129 -4.54 8.90 35.48
C GLY A 129 -5.55 9.56 36.39
N SER A 130 -6.63 8.87 36.66
CA SER A 130 -7.56 9.19 37.72
C SER A 130 -6.76 9.16 39.03
N ALA A 131 -6.49 10.34 39.56
CA ALA A 131 -5.97 10.48 40.90
C ALA A 131 -7.07 10.02 41.86
N ALA A 132 -6.81 8.95 42.56
CA ALA A 132 -7.61 8.54 43.69
C ALA A 132 -7.39 9.54 44.84
N PRO A 133 -8.39 10.09 45.46
CA PRO A 133 -8.23 10.81 46.72
C PRO A 133 -8.19 9.81 47.90
N GLY A 134 -7.26 10.08 48.76
CA GLY A 134 -6.79 9.51 49.95
C GLY A 134 -7.68 8.78 50.93
N ALA A 135 -7.01 7.87 51.46
CA ALA A 135 -6.83 7.46 52.83
C ALA A 135 -7.85 7.87 53.90
N ALA A 136 -8.36 6.92 54.59
CA ALA A 136 -8.25 6.80 56.05
C ALA A 136 -9.02 5.55 56.56
N GLY A 137 -8.43 4.82 57.47
CA GLY A 137 -9.18 3.96 58.40
C GLY A 137 -8.93 2.46 58.30
N ILE A 138 -7.95 2.01 59.10
CA ILE A 138 -7.87 0.64 59.63
C ILE A 138 -8.95 0.51 60.74
N PRO A 139 -9.62 -0.65 60.97
CA PRO A 139 -9.00 -1.70 61.69
C PRO A 139 -9.35 -3.17 61.31
N ARG A 140 -8.37 -4.00 61.62
CA ARG A 140 -8.39 -5.43 61.90
C ARG A 140 -9.74 -6.08 62.17
N SER A 141 -9.99 -7.21 61.52
CA SER A 141 -10.61 -8.37 62.20
C SER A 141 -10.23 -9.67 61.47
N LYS A 142 -9.82 -10.63 62.29
CA LYS A 142 -9.46 -12.03 62.00
C LYS A 142 -10.72 -12.84 61.70
N HIS A 143 -10.67 -13.80 60.76
CA HIS A 143 -11.10 -15.21 60.91
C HIS A 143 -10.93 -15.91 59.56
N ALA A 144 -10.10 -16.87 59.49
CA ALA A 144 -10.22 -18.31 59.66
C ALA A 144 -11.18 -19.00 58.66
N GLY A 145 -10.57 -19.79 57.75
CA GLY A 145 -11.02 -21.13 57.38
C GLY A 145 -12.03 -21.25 56.24
N ASN A 146 -11.71 -21.88 55.19
CA ASN A 146 -12.15 -23.23 54.95
C ASN A 146 -11.65 -23.80 53.59
N LYS A 147 -11.35 -25.09 53.65
CA LYS A 147 -10.94 -25.97 52.54
C LYS A 147 -12.10 -26.24 51.59
N GLY A 148 -11.81 -26.44 50.32
CA GLY A 148 -12.75 -27.02 49.35
C GLY A 148 -12.05 -27.47 48.09
N ALA A 149 -11.69 -28.73 48.03
CA ALA A 149 -11.19 -29.43 46.87
C ALA A 149 -12.34 -29.71 45.87
N GLY A 150 -12.09 -29.60 44.60
CA GLY A 150 -13.04 -29.95 43.55
C GLY A 150 -12.30 -30.32 42.26
N LYS A 151 -12.10 -31.58 42.11
CA LYS A 151 -11.54 -32.39 41.05
C LYS A 151 -12.66 -32.64 39.98
N GLY A 152 -12.30 -32.58 38.68
CA GLY A 152 -13.12 -33.08 37.60
C GLY A 152 -12.63 -32.41 36.29
N GLY A 153 -11.97 -32.98 35.38
CA GLY A 153 -11.97 -34.29 34.76
C GLY A 153 -13.06 -34.38 33.65
N ASN A 154 -12.77 -34.01 32.42
CA ASN A 154 -13.39 -34.68 31.33
C ASN A 154 -12.57 -34.65 30.02
N LYS A 155 -12.21 -35.84 29.58
CA LYS A 155 -11.69 -36.20 28.26
C LYS A 155 -12.90 -36.51 27.34
N ASN A 156 -12.87 -36.10 26.10
CA ASN A 156 -13.45 -36.83 24.95
C ASN A 156 -12.88 -36.15 23.69
N GLY A 157 -12.22 -36.75 22.76
CA GLY A 157 -12.27 -38.15 22.25
C GLY A 157 -13.26 -38.20 21.08
N GLY A 158 -12.82 -37.89 19.84
CA GLY A 158 -13.68 -37.99 18.67
C GLY A 158 -12.85 -38.14 17.39
N LYS A 159 -12.61 -39.37 17.04
CA LYS A 159 -11.92 -39.89 15.86
C LYS A 159 -12.98 -40.23 14.81
N GLY A 160 -12.73 -39.94 13.53
CA GLY A 160 -13.47 -40.43 12.39
C GLY A 160 -13.06 -39.63 11.15
N GLY A 161 -12.44 -40.11 10.12
CA GLY A 161 -12.44 -41.40 9.46
C GLY A 161 -13.47 -41.38 8.32
N GLY A 162 -13.06 -41.16 7.07
CA GLY A 162 -13.97 -41.22 5.95
C GLY A 162 -13.28 -41.02 4.60
N LYS A 163 -12.96 -42.09 4.01
CA LYS A 163 -12.27 -42.45 2.78
C LYS A 163 -13.28 -42.57 1.63
N LYS A 164 -12.84 -42.37 0.36
CA LYS A 164 -13.43 -42.81 -0.94
C LYS A 164 -14.54 -41.86 -1.49
N ARG A 165 -14.52 -41.49 -2.76
CA ARG A 165 -14.04 -42.09 -4.05
C ARG A 165 -13.71 -40.96 -5.02
#